data_01c806d3c6de74810408474d2de42cf1
#
_entry.id   01c806d3c6de74810408474d2de42cf1
#
_cell.length_a   1.000
_cell.length_b   1.000
_cell.length_c   1.000
_cell.angle_alpha   90.00
_cell.angle_beta   90.00
_cell.angle_gamma   90.00
#
_symmetry.space_group_name_H-M   'P 1'
#
loop_
_entity.id
_entity.type
_entity.pdbx_description
1 polymer ?
#
loop_
_entity_poly.entity_id
_entity_poly.type
_entity_poly.pdbx_seq_one_letter_code
_entity_poly.pdbx_strand_id
1 'polypeptide(L)'
;MDDISKQKPEIPVIIIERDDLPQATSSVTRVVSPSWKRKWMMRILALLAVGCLKVAILTCYYFWNYYSNIGIPVSVTPEQNIAKLQQPAKQEAPEVVMTSDSILGVAMDFYAIHGLKASIEFNEPDTANTSVYLYCRSADHTANGKYLGSLIVDGEERQSDRSRLGYMAMLGSNSVIGISRSEKVKDFIEERGGSFFRQFILVSDGTIPSRFFLHGKVERRAIGRIDDQLYFIATRH
;
A
#
# COMPACT_ATOMS: atom_id res chain seq x y z
N MET A 1 18.48 -52.66 -8.98
CA MET A 1 19.74 -51.93 -8.98
C MET A 1 20.23 -51.93 -10.42
N ASP A 2 19.69 -51.03 -11.21
CA ASP A 2 20.03 -50.95 -12.64
C ASP A 2 20.51 -49.53 -12.94
N ASP A 3 21.76 -49.55 -13.38
CA ASP A 3 22.62 -48.45 -13.72
C ASP A 3 22.20 -47.91 -15.11
N ILE A 4 21.53 -46.75 -15.15
CA ILE A 4 21.18 -46.09 -16.40
C ILE A 4 22.31 -45.11 -16.75
N SER A 5 23.25 -45.63 -17.55
CA SER A 5 24.31 -44.86 -18.19
C SER A 5 23.74 -43.78 -19.08
N LYS A 6 24.06 -42.51 -18.75
CA LYS A 6 23.76 -41.34 -19.56
C LYS A 6 24.52 -41.39 -20.88
N GLN A 7 23.84 -41.75 -21.95
CA GLN A 7 24.32 -41.56 -23.33
C GLN A 7 24.20 -40.06 -23.68
N LYS A 8 25.35 -39.46 -23.95
CA LYS A 8 25.50 -38.11 -24.47
C LYS A 8 25.07 -38.12 -25.95
N PRO A 9 24.18 -37.23 -26.42
CA PRO A 9 23.81 -37.18 -27.83
C PRO A 9 25.00 -36.72 -28.68
N GLU A 10 25.35 -37.53 -29.66
CA GLU A 10 26.32 -37.19 -30.72
C GLU A 10 25.68 -36.17 -31.67
N ILE A 11 26.36 -35.04 -31.83
CA ILE A 11 25.96 -34.01 -32.77
C ILE A 11 26.61 -34.35 -34.12
N PRO A 12 25.86 -34.57 -35.21
CA PRO A 12 26.43 -34.80 -36.51
C PRO A 12 27.14 -33.57 -37.04
N VAL A 13 28.43 -33.69 -37.31
CA VAL A 13 29.25 -32.66 -37.93
C VAL A 13 29.22 -32.90 -39.45
N ILE A 14 28.72 -31.94 -40.22
CA ILE A 14 28.82 -31.96 -41.69
C ILE A 14 30.17 -31.37 -42.07
N ILE A 15 31.06 -32.20 -42.61
CA ILE A 15 32.32 -31.76 -43.21
C ILE A 15 32.05 -31.50 -44.67
N ILE A 16 32.21 -30.25 -45.12
CA ILE A 16 32.16 -29.88 -46.57
C ILE A 16 33.62 -29.80 -47.02
N GLU A 17 34.06 -30.85 -47.72
CA GLU A 17 35.34 -30.79 -48.44
C GLU A 17 35.17 -29.90 -49.67
N ARG A 18 36.13 -29.04 -49.87
CA ARG A 18 36.15 -28.08 -51.00
C ARG A 18 37.14 -28.61 -52.01
N ASP A 19 36.59 -29.15 -53.10
CA ASP A 19 37.41 -29.49 -54.24
C ASP A 19 37.93 -28.23 -54.96
N ASP A 20 39.10 -28.39 -55.49
CA ASP A 20 39.97 -27.38 -56.09
C ASP A 20 39.31 -26.47 -57.12
N LEU A 21 39.35 -25.18 -56.88
CA LEU A 21 39.09 -24.17 -57.89
C LEU A 21 40.36 -23.32 -58.11
N PRO A 22 40.65 -22.96 -59.39
CA PRO A 22 41.90 -22.32 -59.74
C PRO A 22 42.01 -20.89 -59.20
N GLN A 23 43.25 -20.52 -58.83
CA GLN A 23 43.62 -19.19 -58.27
C GLN A 23 43.26 -18.06 -59.25
N ALA A 24 42.24 -17.35 -58.94
CA ALA A 24 42.01 -15.99 -59.50
C ALA A 24 42.65 -15.00 -58.50
N THR A 25 43.76 -14.41 -58.90
CA THR A 25 44.37 -13.28 -58.25
C THR A 25 43.44 -12.04 -58.38
N SER A 26 42.53 -11.87 -57.46
CA SER A 26 41.81 -10.63 -57.27
C SER A 26 42.28 -10.00 -55.96
N SER A 27 42.83 -8.81 -56.07
CA SER A 27 43.15 -7.92 -54.94
C SER A 27 41.86 -7.57 -54.21
N VAL A 28 41.48 -8.38 -53.23
CA VAL A 28 40.35 -8.07 -52.38
C VAL A 28 40.77 -6.95 -51.44
N THR A 29 40.38 -5.76 -51.80
CA THR A 29 40.37 -4.64 -50.90
C THR A 29 39.46 -5.01 -49.73
N ARG A 30 40.03 -5.32 -48.60
CA ARG A 30 39.28 -5.66 -47.39
C ARG A 30 38.54 -4.40 -46.92
N VAL A 31 37.27 -4.27 -47.40
CA VAL A 31 36.35 -3.27 -46.83
C VAL A 31 36.07 -3.73 -45.42
N VAL A 32 36.79 -3.15 -44.47
CA VAL A 32 36.54 -3.33 -43.04
C VAL A 32 35.14 -2.74 -42.80
N SER A 33 34.15 -3.60 -42.77
CA SER A 33 32.79 -3.18 -42.54
C SER A 33 32.68 -2.52 -41.17
N PRO A 34 32.08 -1.36 -41.04
CA PRO A 34 31.90 -0.65 -39.78
C PRO A 34 30.87 -1.33 -38.84
N SER A 35 30.66 -2.63 -39.05
CA SER A 35 29.58 -3.37 -38.42
C SER A 35 29.69 -3.51 -36.89
N TRP A 36 30.92 -3.55 -36.37
CA TRP A 36 31.13 -3.72 -34.94
C TRP A 36 30.82 -2.44 -34.13
N LYS A 37 31.28 -1.29 -34.57
CA LYS A 37 30.96 -0.01 -33.93
C LYS A 37 29.47 0.29 -34.01
N ARG A 38 28.82 -0.04 -35.14
CA ARG A 38 27.38 0.15 -35.32
C ARG A 38 26.56 -0.78 -34.40
N LYS A 39 26.95 -2.03 -34.25
CA LYS A 39 26.30 -2.99 -33.35
C LYS A 39 26.48 -2.57 -31.87
N TRP A 40 27.65 -2.06 -31.50
CA TRP A 40 27.90 -1.58 -30.15
C TRP A 40 27.10 -0.29 -29.82
N MET A 41 27.06 0.64 -30.77
CA MET A 41 26.26 1.85 -30.65
C MET A 41 24.75 1.55 -30.55
N MET A 42 24.26 0.58 -31.30
CA MET A 42 22.85 0.13 -31.18
C MET A 42 22.54 -0.51 -29.81
N ARG A 43 23.47 -1.23 -29.24
CA ARG A 43 23.32 -1.80 -27.88
C ARG A 43 23.29 -0.73 -26.79
N ILE A 44 24.16 0.28 -26.91
CA ILE A 44 24.16 1.44 -25.99
C ILE A 44 22.84 2.22 -26.12
N LEU A 45 22.39 2.48 -27.34
CA LEU A 45 21.10 3.14 -27.59
C LEU A 45 19.92 2.36 -27.01
N ALA A 46 19.91 1.02 -27.17
CA ALA A 46 18.89 0.16 -26.57
C ALA A 46 18.91 0.20 -25.05
N LEU A 47 20.10 0.18 -24.41
CA LEU A 47 20.22 0.29 -22.96
C LEU A 47 19.77 1.66 -22.43
N LEU A 48 20.11 2.74 -23.16
CA LEU A 48 19.65 4.09 -22.84
C LEU A 48 18.12 4.20 -22.96
N ALA A 49 17.52 3.63 -24.04
CA ALA A 49 16.08 3.62 -24.23
C ALA A 49 15.35 2.87 -23.11
N VAL A 50 15.87 1.71 -22.67
CA VAL A 50 15.33 0.95 -21.53
C VAL A 50 15.50 1.75 -20.23
N GLY A 51 16.63 2.45 -20.04
CA GLY A 51 16.84 3.32 -18.89
C GLY A 51 15.84 4.48 -18.85
N CYS A 52 15.67 5.18 -19.97
CA CYS A 52 14.69 6.27 -20.11
C CYS A 52 13.26 5.79 -19.88
N LEU A 53 12.90 4.60 -20.41
CA LEU A 53 11.58 4.00 -20.18
C LEU A 53 11.32 3.71 -18.71
N LYS A 54 12.30 3.15 -17.99
CA LYS A 54 12.19 2.92 -16.54
C LYS A 54 12.01 4.22 -15.76
N VAL A 55 12.78 5.26 -16.08
CA VAL A 55 12.64 6.58 -15.47
C VAL A 55 11.26 7.16 -15.77
N ALA A 56 10.79 7.08 -17.01
CA ALA A 56 9.46 7.57 -17.39
C ALA A 56 8.34 6.82 -16.63
N ILE A 57 8.43 5.50 -16.50
CA ILE A 57 7.46 4.70 -15.75
C ILE A 57 7.46 5.09 -14.26
N LEU A 58 8.65 5.22 -13.65
CA LEU A 58 8.78 5.66 -12.26
C LEU A 58 8.23 7.08 -12.08
N THR A 59 8.56 8.00 -12.99
CA THR A 59 8.04 9.38 -12.94
C THR A 59 6.52 9.40 -13.10
N CYS A 60 5.96 8.65 -14.05
CA CYS A 60 4.52 8.53 -14.21
C CYS A 60 3.86 7.91 -12.97
N TYR A 61 4.47 6.89 -12.36
CA TYR A 61 3.99 6.28 -11.12
C TYR A 61 4.00 7.27 -9.96
N TYR A 62 5.10 8.04 -9.79
CA TYR A 62 5.18 9.08 -8.76
C TYR A 62 4.18 10.22 -9.01
N PHE A 63 4.08 10.70 -10.26
CA PHE A 63 3.06 11.69 -10.64
C PHE A 63 1.65 11.18 -10.42
N TRP A 64 1.36 9.94 -10.85
CA TRP A 64 0.07 9.32 -10.65
C TRP A 64 -0.30 9.22 -9.17
N ASN A 65 0.63 8.75 -8.34
CA ASN A 65 0.44 8.64 -6.90
C ASN A 65 0.32 10.02 -6.22
N TYR A 66 1.06 11.01 -6.71
CA TYR A 66 0.99 12.40 -6.25
C TYR A 66 -0.36 13.03 -6.61
N TYR A 67 -0.76 13.00 -7.88
CA TYR A 67 -1.99 13.65 -8.36
C TYR A 67 -3.27 12.89 -7.99
N SER A 68 -3.24 11.59 -7.80
CA SER A 68 -4.42 10.84 -7.33
C SER A 68 -4.84 11.24 -5.90
N ASN A 69 -3.94 11.89 -5.16
CA ASN A 69 -4.17 12.35 -3.80
C ASN A 69 -4.26 13.89 -3.69
N ILE A 70 -4.16 14.62 -4.82
CA ILE A 70 -4.42 16.05 -4.86
C ILE A 70 -5.93 16.25 -4.94
N GLY A 71 -6.45 17.11 -4.09
CA GLY A 71 -7.87 17.47 -4.08
C GLY A 71 -8.72 16.67 -3.10
N ILE A 72 -8.12 15.83 -2.25
CA ILE A 72 -8.85 15.33 -1.08
C ILE A 72 -8.91 16.48 -0.08
N PRO A 73 -10.10 17.00 0.23
CA PRO A 73 -10.22 18.07 1.21
C PRO A 73 -9.73 17.58 2.57
N VAL A 74 -8.95 18.41 3.26
CA VAL A 74 -8.43 18.16 4.60
C VAL A 74 -8.97 19.23 5.51
N SER A 75 -10.03 18.92 6.23
CA SER A 75 -10.68 19.86 7.15
C SER A 75 -9.91 20.05 8.46
N VAL A 76 -9.08 19.07 8.85
CA VAL A 76 -8.35 19.07 10.12
C VAL A 76 -6.85 18.91 9.89
N THR A 77 -6.06 19.86 10.36
CA THR A 77 -4.61 19.82 10.23
C THR A 77 -3.97 18.83 11.22
N PRO A 78 -2.72 18.34 10.93
CA PRO A 78 -1.98 17.50 11.88
C PRO A 78 -1.83 18.15 13.26
N GLU A 79 -1.60 19.47 13.32
CA GLU A 79 -1.45 20.23 14.55
C GLU A 79 -2.73 20.25 15.38
N GLN A 80 -3.88 20.41 14.73
CA GLN A 80 -5.19 20.34 15.39
C GLN A 80 -5.45 18.94 15.96
N ASN A 81 -5.08 17.89 15.24
CA ASN A 81 -5.20 16.52 15.72
C ASN A 81 -4.27 16.25 16.91
N ILE A 82 -3.03 16.74 16.89
CA ILE A 82 -2.12 16.67 18.03
C ILE A 82 -2.70 17.38 19.24
N ALA A 83 -3.24 18.58 19.05
CA ALA A 83 -3.89 19.33 20.13
C ALA A 83 -5.09 18.57 20.72
N LYS A 84 -5.91 17.91 19.89
CA LYS A 84 -7.02 17.05 20.36
C LYS A 84 -6.53 15.85 21.16
N LEU A 85 -5.43 15.20 20.74
CA LEU A 85 -4.83 14.07 21.47
C LEU A 85 -4.30 14.45 22.84
N GLN A 86 -3.90 15.70 23.03
CA GLN A 86 -3.37 16.24 24.28
C GLN A 86 -4.45 16.73 25.25
N GLN A 87 -5.70 16.81 24.82
CA GLN A 87 -6.79 17.26 25.68
C GLN A 87 -7.03 16.28 26.83
N PRO A 88 -7.49 16.75 28.00
CA PRO A 88 -7.99 15.85 29.01
C PRO A 88 -9.12 14.99 28.45
N ALA A 89 -9.12 13.71 28.84
CA ALA A 89 -10.18 12.80 28.45
C ALA A 89 -11.54 13.34 28.88
N LYS A 90 -12.49 13.39 27.95
CA LYS A 90 -13.88 13.65 28.30
C LYS A 90 -14.38 12.48 29.16
N GLN A 91 -14.90 12.79 30.34
CA GLN A 91 -15.58 11.78 31.15
C GLN A 91 -17.00 11.57 30.60
N GLU A 92 -17.13 10.71 29.63
CA GLU A 92 -18.42 10.24 29.11
C GLU A 92 -18.64 8.81 29.61
N ALA A 93 -19.91 8.45 29.85
CA ALA A 93 -20.23 7.06 30.15
C ALA A 93 -19.88 6.18 28.94
N PRO A 94 -19.21 5.03 29.15
CA PRO A 94 -18.86 4.14 28.06
C PRO A 94 -20.13 3.54 27.44
N GLU A 95 -20.36 3.80 26.17
CA GLU A 95 -21.53 3.31 25.43
C GLU A 95 -21.19 3.08 23.97
N VAL A 96 -21.83 2.07 23.38
CA VAL A 96 -21.91 1.86 21.92
C VAL A 96 -23.38 1.81 21.51
N VAL A 97 -23.79 2.78 20.71
CA VAL A 97 -25.15 2.84 20.17
C VAL A 97 -25.14 2.31 18.74
N MET A 98 -25.85 1.21 18.50
CA MET A 98 -25.97 0.63 17.17
C MET A 98 -27.24 1.13 16.49
N THR A 99 -27.13 1.60 15.27
CA THR A 99 -28.25 1.90 14.37
C THR A 99 -28.02 1.16 13.04
N SER A 100 -29.11 0.75 12.40
CA SER A 100 -29.06 0.06 11.12
C SER A 100 -29.81 0.87 10.08
N ASP A 101 -29.22 0.97 8.88
CA ASP A 101 -29.83 1.67 7.75
C ASP A 101 -29.50 0.94 6.44
N SER A 102 -30.14 1.35 5.35
CA SER A 102 -29.84 0.87 4.01
C SER A 102 -29.53 2.05 3.10
N ILE A 103 -28.28 2.16 2.66
CA ILE A 103 -27.81 3.20 1.77
C ILE A 103 -27.55 2.61 0.38
N LEU A 104 -28.26 3.13 -0.63
CA LEU A 104 -28.17 2.64 -2.02
C LEU A 104 -28.41 1.13 -2.14
N GLY A 105 -29.31 0.58 -1.31
CA GLY A 105 -29.62 -0.85 -1.31
C GLY A 105 -28.60 -1.73 -0.57
N VAL A 106 -27.61 -1.14 0.07
CA VAL A 106 -26.62 -1.84 0.90
C VAL A 106 -27.00 -1.66 2.36
N ALA A 107 -27.30 -2.75 3.04
CA ALA A 107 -27.58 -2.74 4.47
C ALA A 107 -26.30 -2.46 5.26
N MET A 108 -26.36 -1.54 6.20
CA MET A 108 -25.21 -1.09 7.02
C MET A 108 -25.60 -0.99 8.48
N ASP A 109 -24.64 -1.30 9.34
CA ASP A 109 -24.72 -1.05 10.78
C ASP A 109 -23.73 0.07 11.14
N PHE A 110 -24.23 1.04 11.88
CA PHE A 110 -23.48 2.18 12.39
C PHE A 110 -23.38 2.06 13.90
N TYR A 111 -22.17 2.06 14.41
CA TYR A 111 -21.89 1.98 15.83
C TYR A 111 -21.30 3.31 16.28
N ALA A 112 -22.09 4.14 16.95
CA ALA A 112 -21.60 5.38 17.59
C ALA A 112 -20.87 4.99 18.89
N ILE A 113 -19.66 5.47 19.06
CA ILE A 113 -18.75 5.08 20.15
C ILE A 113 -18.58 6.26 21.09
N HIS A 114 -19.01 6.12 22.35
CA HIS A 114 -18.93 7.15 23.39
C HIS A 114 -18.06 6.68 24.54
N GLY A 115 -17.24 7.55 25.10
CA GLY A 115 -16.52 7.33 26.35
C GLY A 115 -15.60 6.10 26.41
N LEU A 116 -15.27 5.50 25.26
CA LEU A 116 -14.47 4.28 25.16
C LEU A 116 -13.04 4.58 24.72
N LYS A 117 -12.09 3.84 25.30
CA LYS A 117 -10.70 3.82 24.84
C LYS A 117 -10.53 2.87 23.68
N ALA A 118 -9.87 3.31 22.62
CA ALA A 118 -9.44 2.45 21.51
C ALA A 118 -7.99 1.98 21.76
N SER A 119 -7.70 0.73 21.46
CA SER A 119 -6.36 0.14 21.44
C SER A 119 -6.16 -0.72 20.19
N ILE A 120 -4.91 -1.03 19.88
CA ILE A 120 -4.55 -2.00 18.83
C ILE A 120 -3.95 -3.21 19.53
N GLU A 121 -4.48 -4.39 19.23
CA GLU A 121 -3.99 -5.66 19.73
C GLU A 121 -3.76 -6.63 18.57
N PHE A 122 -2.80 -7.55 18.72
CA PHE A 122 -2.47 -8.52 17.69
C PHE A 122 -3.30 -9.80 17.76
N ASN A 123 -3.90 -10.06 18.91
CA ASN A 123 -4.75 -11.21 19.12
C ASN A 123 -6.23 -10.79 19.11
N GLU A 124 -7.09 -11.66 18.62
CA GLU A 124 -8.53 -11.45 18.78
C GLU A 124 -8.87 -11.47 20.27
N PRO A 125 -9.68 -10.52 20.73
CA PRO A 125 -10.10 -10.49 22.13
C PRO A 125 -10.93 -11.72 22.45
N ASP A 126 -10.85 -12.19 23.69
CA ASP A 126 -11.77 -13.18 24.19
C ASP A 126 -13.20 -12.61 24.15
N THR A 127 -14.09 -13.27 23.41
CA THR A 127 -15.49 -12.87 23.29
C THR A 127 -16.27 -12.92 24.60
N ALA A 128 -15.75 -13.63 25.59
CA ALA A 128 -16.28 -13.64 26.96
C ALA A 128 -15.86 -12.40 27.78
N ASN A 129 -14.92 -11.59 27.27
CA ASN A 129 -14.48 -10.39 27.95
C ASN A 129 -15.51 -9.27 27.79
N THR A 130 -16.28 -9.03 28.83
CA THR A 130 -17.35 -8.02 28.86
C THR A 130 -16.84 -6.57 28.84
N SER A 131 -15.52 -6.33 28.94
CA SER A 131 -14.92 -5.00 28.79
C SER A 131 -14.66 -4.61 27.33
N VAL A 132 -14.76 -5.55 26.39
CA VAL A 132 -14.62 -5.28 24.95
C VAL A 132 -16.00 -5.06 24.33
N TYR A 133 -16.26 -3.81 23.93
CA TYR A 133 -17.54 -3.43 23.29
C TYR A 133 -17.55 -3.69 21.79
N LEU A 134 -16.44 -3.50 21.13
CA LEU A 134 -16.29 -3.63 19.68
C LEU A 134 -14.85 -3.98 19.32
N TYR A 135 -14.66 -4.88 18.37
CA TYR A 135 -13.36 -5.10 17.76
C TYR A 135 -13.45 -5.26 16.25
N CYS A 136 -12.40 -4.84 15.55
CA CYS A 136 -12.28 -5.00 14.11
C CYS A 136 -10.81 -5.01 13.69
N ARG A 137 -10.54 -5.45 12.47
CA ARG A 137 -9.20 -5.32 11.89
C ARG A 137 -8.87 -3.85 11.67
N SER A 138 -7.73 -3.40 12.18
CA SER A 138 -7.21 -2.04 11.99
C SER A 138 -6.33 -1.90 10.76
N ALA A 139 -5.57 -2.94 10.42
CA ALA A 139 -4.64 -2.94 9.30
C ALA A 139 -4.84 -4.17 8.41
N ASP A 140 -4.77 -3.95 7.09
CA ASP A 140 -4.68 -5.02 6.13
C ASP A 140 -3.23 -5.50 5.99
N HIS A 141 -3.04 -6.69 5.45
CA HIS A 141 -1.74 -7.25 5.18
C HIS A 141 -1.70 -7.90 3.79
N THR A 142 -0.51 -7.94 3.21
CA THR A 142 -0.24 -8.68 1.97
C THR A 142 -0.30 -10.18 2.22
N ALA A 143 -0.33 -10.98 1.15
CA ALA A 143 -0.22 -12.43 1.24
C ALA A 143 1.05 -12.91 1.99
N ASN A 144 2.09 -12.09 2.03
CA ASN A 144 3.35 -12.36 2.74
C ASN A 144 3.32 -11.88 4.20
N GLY A 145 2.17 -11.49 4.74
CA GLY A 145 2.02 -11.04 6.13
C GLY A 145 2.54 -9.63 6.43
N LYS A 146 2.97 -8.86 5.42
CA LYS A 146 3.40 -7.48 5.60
C LYS A 146 2.18 -6.55 5.70
N TYR A 147 2.13 -5.71 6.73
CA TYR A 147 1.07 -4.72 6.89
C TYR A 147 1.07 -3.69 5.75
N LEU A 148 -0.11 -3.22 5.38
CA LEU A 148 -0.31 -2.15 4.40
C LEU A 148 -0.55 -0.84 5.15
N GLY A 149 0.31 0.15 4.90
CA GLY A 149 0.33 1.41 5.64
C GLY A 149 1.25 1.35 6.87
N SER A 150 1.52 2.51 7.47
CA SER A 150 2.29 2.58 8.72
C SER A 150 1.48 2.04 9.88
N LEU A 151 2.15 1.35 10.80
CA LEU A 151 1.57 0.79 12.01
C LEU A 151 2.52 1.01 13.20
N ILE A 152 2.02 1.68 14.23
CA ILE A 152 2.65 1.83 15.54
C ILE A 152 1.70 1.26 16.58
N VAL A 153 2.22 0.49 17.51
CA VAL A 153 1.46 -0.06 18.64
C VAL A 153 2.23 0.25 19.91
N ASP A 154 1.59 0.99 20.80
CA ASP A 154 2.15 1.39 22.10
C ASP A 154 3.55 2.04 21.98
N GLY A 155 3.73 2.91 20.99
CA GLY A 155 4.98 3.61 20.69
C GLY A 155 6.00 2.81 19.91
N GLU A 156 5.74 1.54 19.59
CA GLU A 156 6.65 0.73 18.78
C GLU A 156 6.24 0.70 17.31
N GLU A 157 7.10 1.17 16.41
CA GLU A 157 6.87 1.07 14.97
C GLU A 157 7.00 -0.38 14.51
N ARG A 158 5.88 -0.95 14.04
CA ARG A 158 5.79 -2.31 13.49
C ARG A 158 5.94 -2.32 11.98
N GLN A 159 5.56 -1.23 11.33
CA GLN A 159 5.64 -1.06 9.88
C GLN A 159 5.74 0.41 9.54
N SER A 160 6.70 0.76 8.67
CA SER A 160 6.82 2.08 8.06
C SER A 160 6.41 2.00 6.58
N ASP A 161 5.25 2.57 6.26
CA ASP A 161 4.76 2.64 4.89
C ASP A 161 3.88 3.88 4.70
N ARG A 162 4.31 4.77 3.81
CA ARG A 162 3.64 6.06 3.51
C ARG A 162 2.62 5.96 2.37
N SER A 163 2.30 4.77 1.92
CA SER A 163 1.41 4.56 0.77
C SER A 163 -0.05 4.96 1.04
N ARG A 164 -0.45 5.09 2.31
CA ARG A 164 -1.79 5.47 2.73
C ARG A 164 -1.78 6.85 3.37
N LEU A 165 -2.83 7.66 3.11
CA LEU A 165 -2.94 9.02 3.62
C LEU A 165 -3.89 9.15 4.81
N GLY A 166 -4.95 8.34 4.84
CA GLY A 166 -5.84 8.26 5.99
C GLY A 166 -5.11 7.66 7.17
N TYR A 167 -5.36 8.17 8.36
CA TYR A 167 -4.81 7.61 9.59
C TYR A 167 -5.80 7.70 10.74
N MET A 168 -5.63 6.80 11.70
CA MET A 168 -6.16 6.91 13.04
C MET A 168 -5.00 6.92 14.03
N ALA A 169 -5.07 7.82 15.00
CA ALA A 169 -4.09 7.95 16.07
C ALA A 169 -4.80 7.90 17.42
N MET A 170 -4.20 7.21 18.38
CA MET A 170 -4.75 6.96 19.71
C MET A 170 -3.70 7.23 20.78
N LEU A 171 -4.08 8.00 21.79
CA LEU A 171 -3.23 8.31 22.92
C LEU A 171 -4.07 8.36 24.20
N GLY A 172 -3.84 7.43 25.12
CA GLY A 172 -4.70 7.28 26.30
C GLY A 172 -6.13 6.94 25.89
N SER A 173 -7.10 7.76 26.30
CA SER A 173 -8.52 7.64 25.91
C SER A 173 -8.90 8.50 24.70
N ASN A 174 -7.97 9.31 24.18
CA ASN A 174 -8.23 10.16 23.05
C ASN A 174 -7.90 9.43 21.73
N SER A 175 -8.74 9.65 20.73
CA SER A 175 -8.49 9.18 19.38
C SER A 175 -8.82 10.26 18.36
N VAL A 176 -8.06 10.30 17.28
CA VAL A 176 -8.31 11.20 16.14
C VAL A 176 -8.20 10.45 14.83
N ILE A 177 -8.97 10.90 13.86
CA ILE A 177 -8.87 10.45 12.46
C ILE A 177 -8.42 11.65 11.65
N GLY A 178 -7.57 11.42 10.68
CA GLY A 178 -7.10 12.49 9.81
C GLY A 178 -6.56 11.99 8.49
N ILE A 179 -6.19 12.96 7.67
CA ILE A 179 -5.61 12.75 6.35
C ILE A 179 -4.35 13.60 6.28
N SER A 180 -3.19 12.98 6.10
CA SER A 180 -1.95 13.73 5.96
C SER A 180 -0.83 12.91 5.33
N ARG A 181 0.03 13.58 4.57
CA ARG A 181 1.36 13.07 4.18
C ARG A 181 2.42 13.36 5.23
N SER A 182 2.14 14.31 6.14
CA SER A 182 3.05 14.65 7.22
C SER A 182 3.17 13.50 8.20
N GLU A 183 4.36 13.26 8.69
CA GLU A 183 4.63 12.27 9.75
C GLU A 183 4.44 12.86 11.16
N LYS A 184 4.15 14.18 11.31
CA LYS A 184 4.07 14.85 12.60
C LYS A 184 3.21 14.14 13.65
N VAL A 185 2.01 13.65 13.24
CA VAL A 185 1.12 12.93 14.16
C VAL A 185 1.70 11.56 14.49
N LYS A 186 2.30 10.88 13.49
CA LYS A 186 2.96 9.59 13.69
C LYS A 186 4.11 9.73 14.69
N ASP A 187 5.02 10.67 14.45
CA ASP A 187 6.20 10.90 15.30
C ASP A 187 5.76 11.29 16.73
N PHE A 188 4.74 12.16 16.84
CA PHE A 188 4.16 12.51 18.14
C PHE A 188 3.61 11.31 18.91
N ILE A 189 2.91 10.39 18.23
CA ILE A 189 2.35 9.17 18.84
C ILE A 189 3.45 8.21 19.28
N GLU A 190 4.45 8.01 18.43
CA GLU A 190 5.61 7.17 18.71
C GLU A 190 6.35 7.64 19.97
N GLU A 191 6.64 8.94 20.08
CA GLU A 191 7.30 9.56 21.23
C GLU A 191 6.49 9.47 22.54
N ARG A 192 5.17 9.36 22.45
CA ARG A 192 4.24 9.35 23.59
C ARG A 192 3.73 7.97 23.99
N GLY A 193 4.19 6.91 23.32
CA GLY A 193 3.75 5.55 23.61
C GLY A 193 2.31 5.27 23.21
N GLY A 194 1.81 5.97 22.20
CA GLY A 194 0.46 5.75 21.67
C GLY A 194 0.44 4.74 20.52
N SER A 195 -0.72 4.60 19.89
CA SER A 195 -0.90 3.73 18.75
C SER A 195 -1.39 4.50 17.52
N PHE A 196 -0.94 4.09 16.34
CA PHE A 196 -1.23 4.77 15.08
C PHE A 196 -1.28 3.75 13.94
N PHE A 197 -2.22 3.93 13.02
CA PHE A 197 -2.21 3.18 11.75
C PHE A 197 -2.68 4.03 10.58
N ARG A 198 -2.19 3.70 9.39
CA ARG A 198 -2.63 4.30 8.14
C ARG A 198 -3.54 3.38 7.35
N GLN A 199 -4.57 3.97 6.74
CA GLN A 199 -5.55 3.26 5.92
C GLN A 199 -6.00 4.08 4.71
N PHE A 200 -6.82 3.46 3.89
CA PHE A 200 -7.51 4.13 2.78
C PHE A 200 -8.50 5.18 3.31
N ILE A 201 -8.64 6.23 2.53
CA ILE A 201 -9.67 7.24 2.73
C ILE A 201 -10.86 6.83 1.87
N LEU A 202 -12.01 6.67 2.49
CA LEU A 202 -13.26 6.38 1.79
C LEU A 202 -14.01 7.67 1.47
N VAL A 203 -14.08 8.57 2.43
CA VAL A 203 -14.76 9.86 2.33
C VAL A 203 -13.97 10.91 3.11
N SER A 204 -13.87 12.12 2.60
CA SER A 204 -13.36 13.30 3.30
C SER A 204 -14.23 14.50 2.98
N ASP A 205 -14.78 15.15 4.00
CA ASP A 205 -15.68 16.31 3.88
C ASP A 205 -16.77 16.10 2.81
N GLY A 206 -17.44 14.95 2.87
CA GLY A 206 -18.47 14.57 1.91
C GLY A 206 -17.96 14.21 0.51
N THR A 207 -16.65 14.28 0.28
CA THR A 207 -16.03 13.96 -1.02
C THR A 207 -15.49 12.54 -1.02
N ILE A 208 -15.91 11.74 -2.01
CA ILE A 208 -15.38 10.41 -2.26
C ILE A 208 -14.18 10.53 -3.21
N PRO A 209 -12.98 10.03 -2.85
CA PRO A 209 -11.83 10.05 -3.73
C PRO A 209 -12.13 9.34 -5.05
N SER A 210 -11.88 10.00 -6.18
CA SER A 210 -12.30 9.60 -7.53
C SER A 210 -11.75 8.25 -8.02
N ARG A 211 -10.93 7.55 -7.24
CA ARG A 211 -10.22 6.33 -7.63
C ARG A 211 -10.30 5.19 -6.62
N PHE A 212 -11.40 5.14 -5.90
CA PHE A 212 -11.61 4.05 -4.97
C PHE A 212 -12.29 2.88 -5.69
N PHE A 213 -11.51 1.90 -6.13
CA PHE A 213 -12.02 0.67 -6.75
C PHE A 213 -11.95 -0.48 -5.76
N LEU A 214 -12.99 -0.66 -4.98
CA LEU A 214 -13.21 -1.90 -4.25
C LEU A 214 -14.00 -2.85 -5.14
N HIS A 215 -13.34 -3.86 -5.66
CA HIS A 215 -13.99 -4.90 -6.44
C HIS A 215 -14.58 -5.99 -5.54
N GLY A 216 -15.72 -6.52 -5.96
CA GLY A 216 -16.38 -7.67 -5.36
C GLY A 216 -17.38 -7.33 -4.24
N LYS A 217 -18.28 -8.28 -4.02
CA LYS A 217 -19.27 -8.25 -2.92
C LYS A 217 -18.63 -8.89 -1.70
N VAL A 218 -18.09 -8.08 -0.80
CA VAL A 218 -17.52 -8.54 0.46
C VAL A 218 -17.96 -7.58 1.56
N GLU A 219 -18.02 -8.06 2.78
CA GLU A 219 -18.22 -7.23 3.95
C GLU A 219 -17.16 -6.10 3.96
N ARG A 220 -17.61 -4.90 4.20
CA ARG A 220 -16.76 -3.71 4.31
C ARG A 220 -16.91 -3.12 5.71
N ARG A 221 -15.79 -2.66 6.24
CA ARG A 221 -15.72 -2.00 7.53
C ARG A 221 -14.98 -0.68 7.36
N ALA A 222 -15.45 0.34 8.06
CA ALA A 222 -14.86 1.66 8.05
C ALA A 222 -14.89 2.26 9.46
N ILE A 223 -13.96 3.15 9.73
CA ILE A 223 -13.99 4.02 10.90
C ILE A 223 -14.10 5.44 10.36
N GLY A 224 -15.01 6.21 10.90
CA GLY A 224 -15.26 7.58 10.49
C GLY A 224 -15.55 8.47 11.68
N ARG A 225 -15.53 9.80 11.42
CA ARG A 225 -15.94 10.82 12.37
C ARG A 225 -16.92 11.73 11.69
N ILE A 226 -18.03 11.97 12.35
CA ILE A 226 -19.01 12.99 11.98
C ILE A 226 -19.07 13.97 13.17
N ASP A 227 -18.77 15.22 12.92
CA ASP A 227 -18.50 16.21 13.96
C ASP A 227 -17.39 15.71 14.91
N ASP A 228 -17.66 15.60 16.19
CA ASP A 228 -16.71 15.03 17.17
C ASP A 228 -17.01 13.57 17.53
N GLN A 229 -18.05 12.97 16.95
CA GLN A 229 -18.49 11.62 17.23
C GLN A 229 -17.75 10.60 16.36
N LEU A 230 -17.15 9.57 16.99
CA LEU A 230 -16.53 8.43 16.33
C LEU A 230 -17.58 7.38 15.98
N TYR A 231 -17.52 6.87 14.74
CA TYR A 231 -18.36 5.81 14.24
C TYR A 231 -17.53 4.66 13.70
N PHE A 232 -17.95 3.46 14.00
CA PHE A 232 -17.60 2.28 13.24
C PHE A 232 -18.77 1.88 12.35
N ILE A 233 -18.50 1.50 11.10
CA ILE A 233 -19.49 1.19 10.09
C ILE A 233 -19.18 -0.18 9.51
N ALA A 234 -20.17 -1.06 9.44
CA ALA A 234 -20.07 -2.37 8.80
C ALA A 234 -21.20 -2.57 7.80
N THR A 235 -20.89 -3.10 6.61
CA THR A 235 -21.92 -3.55 5.68
C THR A 235 -22.41 -4.93 6.10
N ARG A 236 -23.72 -5.18 5.95
CA ARG A 236 -24.31 -6.52 6.10
C ARG A 236 -24.44 -7.19 4.74
N HIS A 237 -24.28 -8.49 4.71
CA HIS A 237 -24.54 -9.34 3.53
C HIS A 237 -26.00 -9.74 3.46
#